data_1d87f95edb0cdce52c2d32fa0357f69d
#
_entry.id   1d87f95edb0cdce52c2d32fa0357f69d
#
_cell.length_a   1.000
_cell.length_b   1.000
_cell.length_c   1.000
_cell.angle_alpha   90.00
_cell.angle_beta   90.00
_cell.angle_gamma   90.00
#
_symmetry.space_group_name_H-M   'P 1'
#
loop_
_entity.id
_entity.type
_entity.pdbx_description
1 polymer ?
#
loop_
_entity_poly.entity_id
_entity_poly.type
_entity_poly.pdbx_seq_one_letter_code
_entity_poly.pdbx_strand_id
1 'polypeptide(L)'
;MINDKNTNVADIAADKLSAEMQAAKDKFAAAKNSHIAMIQHALTDPVGNMLIRFCYQDTEVAQAVERSEKTLTEVIIAVTKDISRSNVSLSDVEAYARAVKEYLPAAQVNVTFRVLLPNELDDDLALVNNAPREKPQAIILDLFGTEE
;
A
#
# COMPACT_ATOMS: atom_id res chain seq x y z
N MET A 1 23.38 -15.06 -12.14
CA MET A 1 23.36 -14.70 -11.89
C MET A 1 23.21 -14.34 -10.77
N ILE A 2 23.65 -14.11 -10.44
CA ILE A 2 23.66 -13.58 -9.40
C ILE A 2 22.56 -12.91 -9.11
N ASN A 3 22.03 -12.37 -9.96
CA ASN A 3 20.99 -11.70 -9.78
C ASN A 3 19.89 -12.40 -9.31
N ASP A 4 19.74 -13.58 -9.58
CA ASP A 4 18.67 -14.33 -9.13
C ASP A 4 18.66 -14.41 -7.71
N LYS A 5 19.82 -14.50 -7.12
CA LYS A 5 19.84 -14.58 -5.80
C LYS A 5 19.53 -13.32 -5.23
N ASN A 6 19.79 -12.27 -5.91
CA ASN A 6 19.53 -11.01 -5.40
C ASN A 6 18.23 -10.56 -5.86
N THR A 7 17.43 -11.42 -6.40
CA THR A 7 16.12 -11.03 -6.75
C THR A 7 15.56 -10.44 -5.56
N ASN A 8 15.14 -9.28 -5.74
CA ASN A 8 14.72 -8.49 -4.69
C ASN A 8 13.51 -9.11 -4.08
N VAL A 9 13.48 -9.25 -2.80
CA VAL A 9 12.31 -9.79 -2.14
C VAL A 9 11.12 -8.90 -2.42
N ALA A 10 11.34 -7.62 -2.70
CA ALA A 10 10.25 -6.72 -3.06
C ALA A 10 9.60 -7.15 -4.37
N ASP A 11 10.39 -7.62 -5.33
CA ASP A 11 9.81 -8.10 -6.58
C ASP A 11 8.98 -9.34 -6.37
N ILE A 12 9.43 -10.24 -5.52
CA ILE A 12 8.68 -11.44 -5.22
C ILE A 12 7.38 -11.08 -4.51
N ALA A 13 7.45 -10.19 -3.54
CA ALA A 13 6.25 -9.78 -2.81
C ALA A 13 5.28 -9.05 -3.74
N ALA A 14 5.80 -8.21 -4.64
CA ALA A 14 4.95 -7.47 -5.56
C ALA A 14 4.24 -8.42 -6.53
N ASP A 15 4.94 -9.43 -7.01
CA ASP A 15 4.31 -10.40 -7.90
C ASP A 15 3.24 -11.20 -7.17
N LYS A 16 3.50 -11.56 -5.93
CA LYS A 16 2.53 -12.25 -5.12
C LYS A 16 1.28 -11.39 -4.93
N LEU A 17 1.48 -10.12 -4.58
CA LEU A 17 0.35 -9.22 -4.38
C LEU A 17 -0.41 -8.99 -5.67
N SER A 18 0.27 -8.88 -6.79
CA SER A 18 -0.41 -8.67 -8.08
C SER A 18 -1.32 -9.83 -8.42
N ALA A 19 -0.85 -11.05 -8.21
CA ALA A 19 -1.67 -12.22 -8.46
C ALA A 19 -2.84 -12.27 -7.50
N GLU A 20 -2.61 -11.93 -6.24
CA GLU A 20 -3.66 -11.96 -5.26
C GLU A 20 -4.68 -10.84 -5.49
N MET A 21 -4.25 -9.71 -6.05
CA MET A 21 -5.17 -8.64 -6.40
C MET A 21 -6.20 -9.12 -7.41
N GLN A 22 -5.74 -9.85 -8.42
CA GLN A 22 -6.67 -10.33 -9.42
C GLN A 22 -7.65 -11.33 -8.80
N ALA A 23 -7.14 -12.24 -7.98
CA ALA A 23 -7.99 -13.22 -7.33
C ALA A 23 -9.01 -12.55 -6.40
N ALA A 24 -8.59 -11.51 -5.70
CA ALA A 24 -9.49 -10.80 -4.80
C ALA A 24 -10.58 -10.08 -5.57
N LYS A 25 -10.21 -9.44 -6.68
CA LYS A 25 -11.21 -8.74 -7.49
C LYS A 25 -12.23 -9.72 -8.05
N ASP A 26 -11.77 -10.87 -8.48
CA ASP A 26 -12.68 -11.87 -9.02
C ASP A 26 -13.64 -12.36 -7.94
N LYS A 27 -13.13 -12.58 -6.74
CA LYS A 27 -13.99 -13.05 -5.66
C LYS A 27 -15.02 -12.02 -5.27
N PHE A 28 -14.60 -10.76 -5.11
CA PHE A 28 -15.53 -9.73 -4.67
C PHE A 28 -16.54 -9.41 -5.78
N ALA A 29 -16.12 -9.48 -7.04
CA ALA A 29 -17.04 -9.24 -8.13
C ALA A 29 -18.11 -10.32 -8.20
N ALA A 30 -17.79 -11.53 -7.79
CA ALA A 30 -18.77 -12.61 -7.83
C ALA A 30 -19.88 -12.40 -6.81
N ALA A 31 -19.65 -11.58 -5.78
CA ALA A 31 -20.67 -11.32 -4.77
C ALA A 31 -21.39 -10.02 -5.07
N LYS A 32 -21.90 -9.91 -6.29
CA LYS A 32 -22.37 -8.68 -6.78
C LYS A 32 -23.47 -8.03 -6.02
N ASN A 33 -24.24 -8.71 -5.28
CA ASN A 33 -25.36 -8.10 -4.58
C ASN A 33 -25.01 -7.63 -3.18
N SER A 34 -23.77 -7.78 -2.79
CA SER A 34 -23.36 -7.40 -1.46
C SER A 34 -22.74 -6.02 -1.47
N HIS A 35 -23.25 -5.12 -0.64
CA HIS A 35 -22.71 -3.79 -0.52
C HIS A 35 -21.27 -3.82 -0.04
N ILE A 36 -20.98 -4.68 0.94
CA ILE A 36 -19.63 -4.78 1.47
C ILE A 36 -18.68 -5.32 0.41
N ALA A 37 -19.15 -6.24 -0.42
CA ALA A 37 -18.30 -6.78 -1.47
C ALA A 37 -17.96 -5.72 -2.50
N MET A 38 -18.86 -4.79 -2.75
CA MET A 38 -18.55 -3.69 -3.65
C MET A 38 -17.44 -2.81 -3.09
N ILE A 39 -17.49 -2.55 -1.80
CA ILE A 39 -16.45 -1.78 -1.15
C ILE A 39 -15.13 -2.54 -1.19
N GLN A 40 -15.19 -3.82 -0.90
CA GLN A 40 -13.98 -4.66 -0.92
C GLN A 40 -13.36 -4.70 -2.30
N HIS A 41 -14.20 -4.80 -3.33
CA HIS A 41 -13.71 -4.79 -4.69
C HIS A 41 -13.03 -3.45 -5.00
N ALA A 42 -13.67 -2.35 -4.61
CA ALA A 42 -13.14 -1.04 -4.88
C ALA A 42 -11.82 -0.77 -4.14
N LEU A 43 -11.63 -1.37 -2.98
CA LEU A 43 -10.41 -1.18 -2.21
C LEU A 43 -9.25 -2.04 -2.68
N THR A 44 -9.52 -3.07 -3.44
CA THR A 44 -8.49 -4.05 -3.77
C THR A 44 -7.31 -3.43 -4.51
N ASP A 45 -7.56 -2.66 -5.56
CA ASP A 45 -6.47 -2.06 -6.31
C ASP A 45 -5.71 -1.01 -5.50
N PRO A 46 -6.37 -0.06 -4.85
CA PRO A 46 -5.62 0.94 -4.07
C PRO A 46 -4.79 0.31 -2.97
N VAL A 47 -5.37 -0.62 -2.23
CA VAL A 47 -4.65 -1.25 -1.12
C VAL A 47 -3.52 -2.11 -1.65
N GLY A 48 -3.80 -2.90 -2.70
CA GLY A 48 -2.77 -3.77 -3.26
C GLY A 48 -1.61 -2.97 -3.82
N ASN A 49 -1.90 -1.89 -4.53
CA ASN A 49 -0.85 -1.07 -5.11
C ASN A 49 -0.04 -0.36 -4.03
N MET A 50 -0.70 0.08 -2.96
CA MET A 50 0.02 0.71 -1.87
C MET A 50 0.91 -0.30 -1.14
N LEU A 51 0.43 -1.52 -0.96
CA LEU A 51 1.26 -2.55 -0.34
C LEU A 51 2.48 -2.86 -1.20
N ILE A 52 2.32 -2.87 -2.51
CA ILE A 52 3.43 -3.08 -3.41
C ILE A 52 4.45 -1.96 -3.22
N ARG A 53 3.99 -0.72 -3.13
CA ARG A 53 4.90 0.39 -2.91
C ARG A 53 5.64 0.25 -1.60
N PHE A 54 4.94 -0.14 -0.55
CA PHE A 54 5.57 -0.33 0.76
C PHE A 54 6.61 -1.45 0.70
N CYS A 55 6.37 -2.48 -0.09
CA CYS A 55 7.35 -3.54 -0.26
C CYS A 55 8.65 -3.02 -0.88
N TYR A 56 8.53 -2.07 -1.80
CA TYR A 56 9.72 -1.50 -2.40
C TYR A 56 10.38 -0.46 -1.51
N GLN A 57 9.63 0.10 -0.57
CA GLN A 57 10.21 1.05 0.36
C GLN A 57 10.93 0.38 1.51
N ASP A 58 10.45 -0.78 1.92
CA ASP A 58 10.93 -1.38 3.15
C ASP A 58 11.03 -2.88 3.01
N THR A 59 12.24 -3.38 3.13
CA THR A 59 12.50 -4.81 3.00
C THR A 59 11.73 -5.64 4.02
N GLU A 60 11.52 -5.09 5.19
CA GLU A 60 10.79 -5.82 6.21
C GLU A 60 9.34 -6.04 5.82
N VAL A 61 8.73 -5.03 5.19
CA VAL A 61 7.36 -5.19 4.69
C VAL A 61 7.34 -6.25 3.60
N ALA A 62 8.30 -6.19 2.68
CA ALA A 62 8.36 -7.16 1.59
C ALA A 62 8.51 -8.58 2.13
N GLN A 63 9.37 -8.76 3.12
CA GLN A 63 9.56 -10.07 3.70
C GLN A 63 8.31 -10.55 4.41
N ALA A 64 7.62 -9.67 5.09
CA ALA A 64 6.41 -10.05 5.80
C ALA A 64 5.32 -10.47 4.82
N VAL A 65 5.19 -9.74 3.71
CA VAL A 65 4.21 -10.08 2.70
C VAL A 65 4.56 -11.43 2.04
N GLU A 66 5.83 -11.58 1.71
CA GLU A 66 6.27 -12.79 1.03
C GLU A 66 6.09 -14.03 1.89
N ARG A 67 6.29 -13.91 3.18
CA ARG A 67 6.17 -15.03 4.10
C ARG A 67 4.76 -15.28 4.59
N SER A 68 3.89 -14.33 4.42
CA SER A 68 2.55 -14.43 4.99
C SER A 68 1.73 -15.50 4.30
N GLU A 69 0.93 -16.18 5.08
CA GLU A 69 0.00 -17.12 4.50
C GLU A 69 -1.34 -16.46 4.23
N LYS A 70 -1.52 -15.23 4.63
CA LYS A 70 -2.75 -14.51 4.33
C LYS A 70 -2.74 -14.07 2.89
N THR A 71 -3.87 -14.19 2.23
CA THR A 71 -4.02 -13.66 0.88
C THR A 71 -4.52 -12.24 0.98
N LEU A 72 -4.37 -11.50 -0.09
CA LEU A 72 -4.89 -10.14 -0.12
C LEU A 72 -6.39 -10.13 0.10
N THR A 73 -7.09 -11.13 -0.39
CA THR A 73 -8.52 -11.26 -0.15
C THR A 73 -8.81 -11.24 1.35
N GLU A 74 -8.06 -12.02 2.10
CA GLU A 74 -8.26 -12.09 3.54
C GLU A 74 -7.91 -10.77 4.21
N VAL A 75 -6.89 -10.12 3.72
CA VAL A 75 -6.48 -8.83 4.25
C VAL A 75 -7.60 -7.79 4.01
N ILE A 76 -8.16 -7.75 2.81
CA ILE A 76 -9.22 -6.80 2.50
C ILE A 76 -10.45 -7.08 3.36
N ILE A 77 -10.76 -8.35 3.58
CA ILE A 77 -11.88 -8.70 4.44
C ILE A 77 -11.64 -8.19 5.86
N ALA A 78 -10.42 -8.38 6.36
CA ALA A 78 -10.09 -7.92 7.70
C ALA A 78 -10.14 -6.39 7.81
N VAL A 79 -9.66 -5.71 6.78
CA VAL A 79 -9.64 -4.25 6.77
C VAL A 79 -11.06 -3.69 6.82
N THR A 80 -11.99 -4.37 6.18
CA THR A 80 -13.34 -3.84 6.04
C THR A 80 -14.34 -4.41 7.05
N LYS A 81 -13.83 -5.22 8.01
CA LYS A 81 -14.77 -5.91 8.84
C LYS A 81 -15.64 -5.01 9.70
N ASP A 82 -15.17 -3.85 10.09
CA ASP A 82 -15.96 -2.98 10.93
C ASP A 82 -16.98 -2.16 10.17
N ILE A 83 -16.80 -2.02 8.87
CA ILE A 83 -17.69 -1.21 8.07
C ILE A 83 -19.10 -1.75 8.08
N SER A 84 -19.21 -3.06 7.96
CA SER A 84 -20.53 -3.65 7.86
C SER A 84 -21.29 -3.59 9.17
N ARG A 85 -20.62 -3.26 10.27
CA ARG A 85 -21.29 -3.28 11.52
C ARG A 85 -21.68 -1.97 12.05
N SER A 86 -21.06 -0.87 11.69
CA SER A 86 -21.27 0.32 12.42
C SER A 86 -21.29 1.57 11.60
N ASN A 87 -21.61 1.59 10.41
CA ASN A 87 -21.67 2.79 9.63
C ASN A 87 -20.42 3.63 9.72
N VAL A 88 -19.31 3.05 10.02
CA VAL A 88 -18.07 3.77 10.13
C VAL A 88 -17.52 3.93 8.74
N SER A 89 -17.03 5.10 8.39
CA SER A 89 -16.36 5.25 7.12
C SER A 89 -14.89 4.94 7.30
N LEU A 90 -14.23 4.55 6.24
CA LEU A 90 -12.86 4.17 6.28
C LEU A 90 -12.10 5.01 5.27
N SER A 91 -11.15 5.80 5.73
CA SER A 91 -10.35 6.59 4.82
C SER A 91 -9.32 5.70 4.15
N ASP A 92 -8.77 6.16 3.04
CA ASP A 92 -7.75 5.40 2.33
C ASP A 92 -6.54 5.16 3.20
N VAL A 93 -6.10 6.18 3.93
CA VAL A 93 -4.93 6.04 4.78
C VAL A 93 -5.17 5.01 5.86
N GLU A 94 -6.36 5.00 6.42
CA GLU A 94 -6.71 4.04 7.43
C GLU A 94 -6.74 2.64 6.87
N ALA A 95 -7.25 2.49 5.66
CA ALA A 95 -7.26 1.19 5.01
C ALA A 95 -5.84 0.68 4.78
N TYR A 96 -4.95 1.57 4.34
CA TYR A 96 -3.56 1.19 4.13
C TYR A 96 -2.90 0.78 5.44
N ALA A 97 -3.15 1.54 6.50
CA ALA A 97 -2.56 1.23 7.79
C ALA A 97 -3.05 -0.12 8.32
N ARG A 98 -4.33 -0.38 8.17
CA ARG A 98 -4.88 -1.66 8.62
C ARG A 98 -4.32 -2.82 7.81
N ALA A 99 -4.15 -2.61 6.50
CA ALA A 99 -3.62 -3.67 5.66
C ALA A 99 -2.18 -4.01 6.02
N VAL A 100 -1.35 -3.00 6.25
CA VAL A 100 0.03 -3.24 6.64
C VAL A 100 0.08 -4.00 7.97
N LYS A 101 -0.80 -3.66 8.89
CA LYS A 101 -0.81 -4.31 10.18
C LYS A 101 -1.23 -5.76 10.13
N GLU A 102 -1.89 -6.15 9.06
CA GLU A 102 -2.21 -7.57 8.91
C GLU A 102 -0.93 -8.38 8.67
N TYR A 103 0.10 -7.74 8.11
CA TYR A 103 1.37 -8.42 7.88
C TYR A 103 2.38 -8.11 8.98
N LEU A 104 2.37 -6.88 9.49
CA LEU A 104 3.30 -6.44 10.52
C LEU A 104 2.51 -5.70 11.59
N PRO A 105 2.01 -6.41 12.59
CA PRO A 105 1.11 -5.80 13.56
C PRO A 105 1.64 -4.58 14.29
N ALA A 106 2.95 -4.50 14.46
CA ALA A 106 3.53 -3.37 15.17
C ALA A 106 3.83 -2.17 14.27
N ALA A 107 3.60 -2.30 12.98
CA ALA A 107 3.94 -1.23 12.05
C ALA A 107 2.99 -0.05 12.17
N GLN A 108 3.50 1.12 11.80
CA GLN A 108 2.67 2.31 11.71
C GLN A 108 2.87 2.86 10.32
N VAL A 109 1.81 3.39 9.75
CA VAL A 109 1.87 3.94 8.39
C VAL A 109 1.72 5.44 8.45
N ASN A 110 2.67 6.13 7.87
CA ASN A 110 2.60 7.58 7.77
C ASN A 110 2.52 7.95 6.30
N VAL A 111 1.65 8.88 5.98
CA VAL A 111 1.50 9.34 4.62
C VAL A 111 1.66 10.84 4.58
N THR A 112 2.49 11.30 3.68
CA THR A 112 2.75 12.72 3.54
C THR A 112 2.27 13.19 2.18
N PHE A 113 1.53 14.27 2.16
CA PHE A 113 1.08 14.86 0.92
C PHE A 113 1.75 16.21 0.76
N ARG A 114 2.02 16.56 -0.47
CA ARG A 114 2.62 17.84 -0.76
C ARG A 114 1.95 18.45 -1.97
N VAL A 115 1.58 19.70 -1.86
CA VAL A 115 1.01 20.43 -2.99
C VAL A 115 2.16 21.06 -3.75
N LEU A 116 2.22 20.83 -5.05
CA LEU A 116 3.25 21.40 -5.89
C LEU A 116 2.63 22.51 -6.72
N LEU A 117 3.17 23.70 -6.58
CA LEU A 117 2.72 24.82 -7.38
C LEU A 117 3.43 24.77 -8.73
N PRO A 118 2.89 25.43 -9.76
CA PRO A 118 3.48 25.30 -11.09
C PRO A 118 4.98 25.62 -11.14
N ASN A 119 5.41 26.64 -10.44
CA ASN A 119 6.83 26.97 -10.44
C ASN A 119 7.65 25.98 -9.64
N GLU A 120 7.05 25.28 -8.69
CA GLU A 120 7.75 24.29 -7.92
C GLU A 120 7.83 22.94 -8.62
N LEU A 121 6.89 22.69 -9.50
CA LEU A 121 6.89 21.44 -10.21
C LEU A 121 8.15 21.27 -11.04
N ASP A 122 8.60 22.33 -11.69
CA ASP A 122 9.78 22.23 -12.49
C ASP A 122 11.00 21.95 -11.62
N ASP A 123 11.07 22.58 -10.48
CA ASP A 123 12.19 22.36 -9.56
C ASP A 123 12.16 20.92 -9.05
N ASP A 124 11.00 20.44 -8.73
CA ASP A 124 10.88 19.09 -8.23
C ASP A 124 11.30 18.09 -9.29
N LEU A 125 10.89 18.32 -10.52
CA LEU A 125 11.27 17.42 -11.58
C LEU A 125 12.77 17.44 -11.78
N ALA A 126 13.37 18.59 -11.66
CA ALA A 126 14.81 18.70 -11.78
C ALA A 126 15.50 17.91 -10.68
N LEU A 127 14.99 17.99 -9.48
CA LEU A 127 15.56 17.23 -8.39
C LEU A 127 15.45 15.74 -8.62
N VAL A 128 14.32 15.32 -9.08
CA VAL A 128 14.11 13.91 -9.33
C VAL A 128 15.08 13.43 -10.39
N ASN A 129 15.33 14.24 -11.39
CA ASN A 129 16.19 13.81 -12.45
C ASN A 129 17.65 13.90 -12.11
N ASN A 130 18.03 14.78 -11.24
CA ASN A 130 19.39 15.04 -10.99
C ASN A 130 19.94 14.54 -9.70
N ALA A 131 19.16 14.30 -8.72
CA ALA A 131 19.67 14.01 -7.44
C ALA A 131 19.00 12.99 -6.77
N PRO A 132 19.66 12.32 -5.96
CA PRO A 132 19.10 11.38 -5.15
C PRO A 132 18.37 12.14 -4.17
N ARG A 133 17.33 11.88 -3.90
CA ARG A 133 16.59 12.52 -3.07
C ARG A 133 16.89 12.26 -1.79
N GLU A 134 17.28 12.49 -1.16
CA GLU A 134 17.60 12.18 -0.02
C GLU A 134 16.92 12.68 0.89
N LYS A 135 16.52 13.07 1.08
CA LYS A 135 15.97 13.48 1.93
C LYS A 135 14.93 13.54 2.01
N PRO A 136 14.57 13.10 2.12
CA PRO A 136 13.62 13.24 2.26
C PRO A 136 13.03 13.33 2.71
N GLN A 137 13.13 13.36 3.03
CA GLN A 137 12.61 13.40 3.35
C GLN A 137 11.78 13.50 3.42
N ALA A 138 11.86 13.73 3.48
CA ALA A 138 11.03 13.86 3.56
C ALA A 138 10.20 13.41 3.29
N ILE A 139 9.92 13.15 3.17
CA ILE A 139 8.98 12.89 2.91
C ILE A 139 8.40 12.34 3.60
N ILE A 140 8.27 12.37 4.41
CA ILE A 140 7.69 11.94 5.07
C ILE A 140 7.04 12.45 5.74
N LEU A 141 6.78 13.07 6.23
CA LEU A 141 6.30 13.47 6.78
C LEU A 141 5.43 13.47 7.18
N ASP A 142 5.47 13.67 7.13
CA ASP A 142 4.65 13.60 7.80
C ASP A 142 3.56 14.39 7.46
N LEU A 143 2.42 13.95 7.34
CA LEU A 143 1.39 14.58 6.95
C LEU A 143 1.15 15.66 7.75
N PHE A 144 1.54 15.57 8.78
CA PHE A 144 1.32 16.53 9.57
C PHE A 144 2.51 17.01 10.16
N GLY A 145 3.42 16.85 9.88
CA GLY A 145 4.55 17.27 10.33
C GLY A 145 5.51 17.44 9.71
N THR A 146 6.00 17.48 9.60
CA THR A 146 6.84 17.55 9.14
C THR A 146 7.60 17.42 8.47
N GLU A 147 8.23 17.49 8.29
CA GLU A 147 9.00 17.29 7.80
C GLU A 147 9.64 17.66 7.10
N GLU A 148 10.05 18.00 6.92
CA GLU A 148 10.67 18.24 6.33
C GLU A 148 11.14 18.63 6.24
#